data_a19ae059184fbeb9272493540f624f7c
#
_entry.id   a19ae059184fbeb9272493540f624f7c
#
_cell.length_a   1.000
_cell.length_b   1.000
_cell.length_c   1.000
_cell.angle_alpha   90.00
_cell.angle_beta   90.00
_cell.angle_gamma   90.00
#
_symmetry.space_group_name_H-M   'P 1'
#
loop_
_entity.id
_entity.type
_entity.pdbx_description
1 polymer ?
#
loop_
_entity_poly.entity_id
_entity_poly.type
_entity_poly.pdbx_seq_one_letter_code
_entity_poly.pdbx_strand_id
1 'polypeptide(L)'
;AQAEAMFSQLRLTPLQRASAIKRFKRGAESDFDPSAELLRFRRTASLRPQTSQTLMLFLVGMALADGRLDTAERNALARVAKTLGISDAALQRIISMVAAQANFGDQRQHQRQQYQPQRSQLADAYKALGVSADVDDRELKKAYRRLMSENHPDKLSARGVPKEMVDLATERSQNITTAYDLIKESRGLR
;
A
#
# COMPACT_ATOMS: atom_id res chain seq x y z
N ALA A 1 -13.87 -12.76 13.82
CA ALA A 1 -13.14 -11.94 14.83
C ALA A 1 -12.50 -10.69 14.20
N GLN A 2 -11.62 -10.79 13.20
CA GLN A 2 -10.92 -9.61 12.61
C GLN A 2 -11.88 -8.64 11.90
N ALA A 3 -12.80 -9.14 11.07
CA ALA A 3 -13.77 -8.30 10.37
C ALA A 3 -14.72 -7.55 11.32
N GLU A 4 -15.09 -8.16 12.43
CA GLU A 4 -15.95 -7.51 13.44
C GLU A 4 -15.24 -6.39 14.19
N ALA A 5 -13.95 -6.58 14.52
CA ALA A 5 -13.12 -5.53 15.09
C ALA A 5 -13.01 -4.33 14.13
N MET A 6 -12.82 -4.60 12.84
CA MET A 6 -12.76 -3.60 11.78
C MET A 6 -14.07 -2.80 11.65
N PHE A 7 -15.23 -3.49 11.68
CA PHE A 7 -16.54 -2.81 11.60
C PHE A 7 -16.86 -1.97 12.84
N SER A 8 -16.33 -2.35 14.02
CA SER A 8 -16.52 -1.60 15.26
C SER A 8 -15.78 -0.26 15.25
N GLN A 9 -14.68 -0.14 14.50
CA GLN A 9 -13.87 1.08 14.42
C GLN A 9 -14.40 2.10 13.43
N LEU A 10 -15.22 1.66 12.45
CA LEU A 10 -15.75 2.52 11.38
C LEU A 10 -16.92 3.43 11.84
N ARG A 11 -17.32 3.41 13.13
CA ARG A 11 -18.47 4.16 13.65
C ARG A 11 -19.72 4.02 12.78
N LEU A 12 -19.94 2.84 12.22
CA LEU A 12 -21.09 2.56 11.37
C LEU A 12 -22.38 2.56 12.18
N THR A 13 -23.45 3.10 11.61
CA THR A 13 -24.79 2.86 12.17
C THR A 13 -25.13 1.36 12.13
N PRO A 14 -26.06 0.87 12.95
CA PRO A 14 -26.45 -0.55 12.94
C PRO A 14 -26.81 -1.08 11.55
N LEU A 15 -27.52 -0.28 10.74
CA LEU A 15 -27.88 -0.62 9.35
C LEU A 15 -26.66 -0.69 8.43
N GLN A 16 -25.73 0.25 8.55
CA GLN A 16 -24.49 0.24 7.78
C GLN A 16 -23.61 -0.96 8.16
N ARG A 17 -23.53 -1.27 9.46
CA ARG A 17 -22.79 -2.44 9.95
C ARG A 17 -23.36 -3.75 9.41
N ALA A 18 -24.68 -3.92 9.48
CA ALA A 18 -25.33 -5.11 8.92
C ALA A 18 -25.07 -5.27 7.42
N SER A 19 -25.15 -4.16 6.67
CA SER A 19 -24.84 -4.13 5.24
C SER A 19 -23.37 -4.47 4.96
N ALA A 20 -22.44 -3.95 5.75
CA ALA A 20 -21.01 -4.23 5.61
C ALA A 20 -20.69 -5.71 5.88
N ILE A 21 -21.25 -6.29 6.95
CA ILE A 21 -21.11 -7.73 7.26
C ILE A 21 -21.65 -8.61 6.12
N LYS A 22 -22.83 -8.27 5.58
CA LYS A 22 -23.42 -9.01 4.45
C LYS A 22 -22.50 -8.96 3.22
N ARG A 23 -21.96 -7.80 2.89
CA ARG A 23 -21.04 -7.62 1.76
C ARG A 23 -19.71 -8.37 1.97
N PHE A 24 -19.19 -8.33 3.19
CA PHE A 24 -17.98 -9.06 3.55
C PHE A 24 -18.16 -10.58 3.37
N LYS A 25 -19.29 -11.14 3.89
CA LYS A 25 -19.62 -12.55 3.72
C LYS A 25 -19.76 -12.91 2.25
N ARG A 26 -20.44 -12.08 1.46
CA ARG A 26 -20.57 -12.28 0.01
C ARG A 26 -19.22 -12.28 -0.71
N GLY A 27 -18.30 -11.41 -0.29
CA GLY A 27 -16.94 -11.35 -0.85
C GLY A 27 -16.09 -12.59 -0.58
N ALA A 28 -16.44 -13.41 0.40
CA ALA A 28 -15.78 -14.67 0.72
C ALA A 28 -16.35 -15.89 -0.03
N GLU A 29 -17.44 -15.72 -0.79
CA GLU A 29 -18.05 -16.80 -1.57
C GLU A 29 -17.23 -17.07 -2.83
N SER A 30 -17.08 -18.35 -3.21
CA SER A 30 -16.24 -18.78 -4.32
C SER A 30 -16.69 -18.27 -5.70
N ASP A 31 -17.99 -17.92 -5.83
CA ASP A 31 -18.61 -17.37 -7.04
C ASP A 31 -18.65 -15.83 -7.06
N PHE A 32 -18.06 -15.17 -6.06
CA PHE A 32 -18.09 -13.72 -5.99
C PHE A 32 -17.24 -13.07 -7.08
N ASP A 33 -17.92 -12.30 -7.94
CA ASP A 33 -17.24 -11.43 -8.91
C ASP A 33 -17.26 -9.96 -8.42
N PRO A 34 -16.09 -9.38 -8.08
CA PRO A 34 -16.00 -8.02 -7.60
C PRO A 34 -16.20 -6.96 -8.69
N SER A 35 -16.35 -7.35 -9.96
CA SER A 35 -16.34 -6.44 -11.11
C SER A 35 -17.39 -5.33 -11.01
N ALA A 36 -18.62 -5.67 -10.60
CA ALA A 36 -19.71 -4.71 -10.47
C ALA A 36 -19.43 -3.66 -9.36
N GLU A 37 -18.91 -4.11 -8.21
CA GLU A 37 -18.55 -3.22 -7.09
C GLU A 37 -17.35 -2.33 -7.43
N LEU A 38 -16.36 -2.88 -8.14
CA LEU A 38 -15.21 -2.11 -8.62
C LEU A 38 -15.60 -1.05 -9.65
N LEU A 39 -16.54 -1.34 -10.54
CA LEU A 39 -17.06 -0.37 -11.50
C LEU A 39 -17.82 0.76 -10.79
N ARG A 40 -18.63 0.44 -9.77
CA ARG A 40 -19.29 1.44 -8.93
C ARG A 40 -18.27 2.31 -8.22
N PHE A 41 -17.27 1.69 -7.60
CA PHE A 41 -16.17 2.39 -6.95
C PHE A 41 -15.45 3.31 -7.92
N ARG A 42 -15.11 2.84 -9.12
CA ARG A 42 -14.44 3.63 -10.15
C ARG A 42 -15.27 4.87 -10.56
N ARG A 43 -16.59 4.74 -10.71
CA ARG A 43 -17.47 5.89 -11.01
C ARG A 43 -17.41 6.95 -9.92
N THR A 44 -17.40 6.54 -8.66
CA THR A 44 -17.26 7.46 -7.52
C THR A 44 -15.83 8.00 -7.38
N ALA A 45 -14.84 7.19 -7.67
CA ALA A 45 -13.42 7.53 -7.58
C ALA A 45 -12.93 8.35 -8.79
N SER A 46 -13.66 8.37 -9.93
CA SER A 46 -13.28 9.17 -11.12
C SER A 46 -13.18 10.66 -10.82
N LEU A 47 -13.87 11.14 -9.80
CA LEU A 47 -13.74 12.50 -9.27
C LEU A 47 -12.43 12.72 -8.46
N ARG A 48 -11.73 11.64 -8.11
CA ARG A 48 -10.47 11.66 -7.34
C ARG A 48 -9.55 10.52 -7.82
N PRO A 49 -8.73 10.72 -8.84
CA PRO A 49 -7.88 9.66 -9.44
C PRO A 49 -6.99 8.92 -8.44
N GLN A 50 -6.56 9.61 -7.37
CA GLN A 50 -5.74 9.05 -6.30
C GLN A 50 -6.46 7.95 -5.50
N THR A 51 -7.80 7.92 -5.49
CA THR A 51 -8.56 6.94 -4.69
C THR A 51 -8.40 5.52 -5.22
N SER A 52 -8.37 5.33 -6.55
CA SER A 52 -8.12 4.03 -7.17
C SER A 52 -6.70 3.52 -6.88
N GLN A 53 -5.72 4.42 -6.91
CA GLN A 53 -4.33 4.09 -6.60
C GLN A 53 -4.16 3.73 -5.12
N THR A 54 -4.81 4.47 -4.21
CA THR A 54 -4.83 4.16 -2.78
C THR A 54 -5.43 2.79 -2.50
N LEU A 55 -6.59 2.47 -3.11
CA LEU A 55 -7.19 1.14 -2.97
C LEU A 55 -6.23 0.04 -3.45
N MET A 56 -5.57 0.24 -4.61
CA MET A 56 -4.62 -0.75 -5.12
C MET A 56 -3.42 -0.94 -4.20
N LEU A 57 -2.87 0.14 -3.62
CA LEU A 57 -1.80 0.06 -2.63
C LEU A 57 -2.20 -0.81 -1.42
N PHE A 58 -3.42 -0.66 -0.92
CA PHE A 58 -3.93 -1.49 0.18
C PHE A 58 -4.10 -2.96 -0.22
N LEU A 59 -4.70 -3.22 -1.40
CA LEU A 59 -4.88 -4.59 -1.88
C LEU A 59 -3.55 -5.31 -2.07
N VAL A 60 -2.57 -4.65 -2.67
CA VAL A 60 -1.20 -5.18 -2.82
C VAL A 60 -0.54 -5.41 -1.46
N GLY A 61 -0.74 -4.48 -0.50
CA GLY A 61 -0.19 -4.64 0.84
C GLY A 61 -0.79 -5.81 1.61
N MET A 62 -2.09 -6.06 1.47
CA MET A 62 -2.73 -7.23 2.07
C MET A 62 -2.25 -8.53 1.42
N ALA A 63 -2.13 -8.56 0.10
CA ALA A 63 -1.66 -9.73 -0.64
C ALA A 63 -0.18 -10.06 -0.36
N LEU A 64 0.62 -9.06 0.02
CA LEU A 64 2.03 -9.23 0.40
C LEU A 64 2.24 -9.42 1.91
N ALA A 65 1.16 -9.57 2.71
CA ALA A 65 1.27 -9.65 4.17
C ALA A 65 2.07 -10.88 4.66
N ASP A 66 2.08 -11.96 3.90
CA ASP A 66 2.88 -13.17 4.15
C ASP A 66 4.26 -13.16 3.46
N GLY A 67 4.62 -12.01 2.84
CA GLY A 67 5.89 -11.80 2.14
C GLY A 67 5.96 -12.40 0.74
N ARG A 68 4.89 -13.03 0.24
CA ARG A 68 4.84 -13.66 -1.08
C ARG A 68 3.54 -13.31 -1.79
N LEU A 69 3.60 -13.19 -3.10
CA LEU A 69 2.45 -12.98 -3.96
C LEU A 69 2.29 -14.21 -4.84
N ASP A 70 1.29 -15.02 -4.57
CA ASP A 70 1.02 -16.20 -5.37
C ASP A 70 0.39 -15.86 -6.75
N THR A 71 0.25 -16.87 -7.62
CA THR A 71 -0.28 -16.68 -8.97
C THR A 71 -1.75 -16.27 -8.96
N ALA A 72 -2.57 -16.82 -8.04
CA ALA A 72 -3.99 -16.51 -7.93
C ALA A 72 -4.20 -15.06 -7.46
N GLU A 73 -3.45 -14.63 -6.45
CA GLU A 73 -3.45 -13.26 -5.94
C GLU A 73 -2.99 -12.26 -7.01
N ARG A 74 -1.91 -12.58 -7.72
CA ARG A 74 -1.42 -11.75 -8.84
C ARG A 74 -2.48 -11.57 -9.91
N ASN A 75 -3.16 -12.65 -10.30
CA ASN A 75 -4.24 -12.61 -11.28
C ASN A 75 -5.45 -11.82 -10.77
N ALA A 76 -5.79 -11.95 -9.49
CA ALA A 76 -6.87 -11.16 -8.87
C ALA A 76 -6.53 -9.66 -8.88
N LEU A 77 -5.32 -9.29 -8.46
CA LEU A 77 -4.84 -7.90 -8.49
C LEU A 77 -4.83 -7.33 -9.92
N ALA A 78 -4.43 -8.13 -10.92
CA ALA A 78 -4.43 -7.70 -12.32
C ALA A 78 -5.87 -7.42 -12.83
N ARG A 79 -6.84 -8.27 -12.49
CA ARG A 79 -8.26 -8.02 -12.83
C ARG A 79 -8.78 -6.74 -12.17
N VAL A 80 -8.48 -6.54 -10.88
CA VAL A 80 -8.86 -5.32 -10.16
C VAL A 80 -8.22 -4.09 -10.79
N ALA A 81 -6.91 -4.13 -11.06
CA ALA A 81 -6.16 -3.03 -11.71
C ALA A 81 -6.78 -2.64 -13.05
N LYS A 82 -7.04 -3.63 -13.92
CA LYS A 82 -7.70 -3.41 -15.21
C LYS A 82 -9.05 -2.72 -15.07
N THR A 83 -9.88 -3.18 -14.11
CA THR A 83 -11.20 -2.58 -13.85
C THR A 83 -11.09 -1.15 -13.35
N LEU A 84 -10.06 -0.83 -12.54
CA LEU A 84 -9.81 0.50 -12.03
C LEU A 84 -9.10 1.44 -13.03
N GLY A 85 -8.74 0.93 -14.21
CA GLY A 85 -8.01 1.70 -15.23
C GLY A 85 -6.53 1.89 -14.91
N ILE A 86 -5.95 1.01 -14.09
CA ILE A 86 -4.52 0.97 -13.76
C ILE A 86 -3.82 0.03 -14.74
N SER A 87 -2.79 0.52 -15.44
CA SER A 87 -2.03 -0.29 -16.37
C SER A 87 -1.19 -1.36 -15.68
N ASP A 88 -0.86 -2.45 -16.39
CA ASP A 88 -0.01 -3.53 -15.87
C ASP A 88 1.36 -3.00 -15.40
N ALA A 89 1.96 -2.07 -16.14
CA ALA A 89 3.20 -1.44 -15.75
C ALA A 89 3.07 -0.62 -14.45
N ALA A 90 1.93 0.04 -14.24
CA ALA A 90 1.65 0.76 -12.99
C ALA A 90 1.42 -0.22 -11.82
N LEU A 91 0.70 -1.33 -12.06
CA LEU A 91 0.51 -2.38 -11.07
C LEU A 91 1.85 -3.00 -10.63
N GLN A 92 2.73 -3.34 -11.60
CA GLN A 92 4.05 -3.90 -11.28
C GLN A 92 4.92 -2.93 -10.47
N ARG A 93 4.86 -1.64 -10.77
CA ARG A 93 5.53 -0.61 -9.95
C ARG A 93 4.99 -0.55 -8.52
N ILE A 94 3.68 -0.62 -8.35
CA ILE A 94 3.05 -0.65 -7.02
C ILE A 94 3.50 -1.89 -6.25
N ILE A 95 3.46 -3.08 -6.87
CA ILE A 95 3.91 -4.34 -6.24
C ILE A 95 5.38 -4.22 -5.81
N SER A 96 6.26 -3.79 -6.71
CA SER A 96 7.70 -3.66 -6.42
C SER A 96 7.97 -2.65 -5.30
N MET A 97 7.26 -1.53 -5.29
CA MET A 97 7.38 -0.50 -4.26
C MET A 97 6.91 -1.01 -2.90
N VAL A 98 5.75 -1.67 -2.84
CA VAL A 98 5.20 -2.21 -1.58
C VAL A 98 6.08 -3.34 -1.04
N ALA A 99 6.56 -4.25 -1.89
CA ALA A 99 7.48 -5.31 -1.51
C ALA A 99 8.81 -4.74 -0.96
N ALA A 100 9.37 -3.72 -1.62
CA ALA A 100 10.58 -3.06 -1.14
C ALA A 100 10.35 -2.38 0.23
N GLN A 101 9.20 -1.74 0.44
CA GLN A 101 8.85 -1.12 1.72
C GLN A 101 8.73 -2.15 2.85
N ALA A 102 8.13 -3.32 2.59
CA ALA A 102 8.03 -4.41 3.55
C ALA A 102 9.41 -4.95 3.95
N ASN A 103 10.31 -5.14 2.98
CA ASN A 103 11.68 -5.61 3.23
C ASN A 103 12.48 -4.64 4.12
N PHE A 104 12.22 -3.32 4.04
CA PHE A 104 12.85 -2.34 4.95
C PHE A 104 12.36 -2.47 6.39
N GLY A 105 11.12 -2.90 6.63
CA GLY A 105 10.57 -3.17 7.96
C GLY A 105 11.22 -4.40 8.62
N ASP A 106 11.26 -5.51 7.90
CA ASP A 106 11.81 -6.78 8.39
C ASP A 106 13.32 -6.71 8.67
N GLN A 107 14.09 -5.99 7.87
CA GLN A 107 15.52 -5.82 8.08
C GLN A 107 15.84 -5.14 9.41
N ARG A 108 15.00 -4.26 9.95
CA ARG A 108 15.20 -3.68 11.29
C ARG A 108 15.08 -4.69 12.41
N GLN A 109 14.22 -5.70 12.27
CA GLN A 109 14.03 -6.75 13.28
C GLN A 109 15.15 -7.80 13.24
N HIS A 110 15.79 -8.00 12.07
CA HIS A 110 16.84 -9.02 11.85
C HIS A 110 18.27 -8.46 11.80
N GLN A 111 18.47 -7.14 11.81
CA GLN A 111 19.78 -6.47 11.65
C GLN A 111 20.73 -6.60 12.84
N ARG A 112 20.49 -7.56 13.75
CA ARG A 112 21.53 -7.97 14.71
C ARG A 112 22.52 -9.02 14.17
N GLN A 113 22.35 -9.58 12.97
CA GLN A 113 23.18 -10.73 12.54
C GLN A 113 23.52 -10.93 11.06
N GLN A 114 23.27 -10.03 10.09
CA GLN A 114 23.85 -10.27 8.75
C GLN A 114 24.21 -8.99 8.00
N TYR A 115 25.47 -8.89 7.67
CA TYR A 115 26.09 -7.87 6.81
C TYR A 115 25.63 -8.03 5.37
N GLN A 116 24.57 -7.29 4.98
CA GLN A 116 24.25 -7.14 3.56
C GLN A 116 25.04 -5.98 2.95
N PRO A 117 25.58 -6.12 1.72
CA PRO A 117 26.38 -5.06 1.11
C PRO A 117 25.51 -3.78 0.95
N GLN A 118 26.02 -2.65 1.40
CA GLN A 118 25.36 -1.31 1.34
C GLN A 118 24.75 -0.97 -0.03
N ARG A 119 25.28 -1.52 -1.12
CA ARG A 119 24.76 -1.29 -2.48
C ARG A 119 23.38 -1.90 -2.74
N SER A 120 23.06 -3.07 -2.16
CA SER A 120 21.73 -3.68 -2.32
C SER A 120 20.68 -2.90 -1.54
N GLN A 121 21.01 -2.50 -0.31
CA GLN A 121 20.11 -1.70 0.54
C GLN A 121 19.77 -0.34 -0.10
N LEU A 122 20.76 0.32 -0.71
CA LEU A 122 20.54 1.59 -1.39
C LEU A 122 19.65 1.44 -2.62
N ALA A 123 19.84 0.38 -3.41
CA ALA A 123 18.98 0.09 -4.57
C ALA A 123 17.54 -0.17 -4.15
N ASP A 124 17.34 -0.90 -3.05
CA ASP A 124 16.01 -1.15 -2.50
C ASP A 124 15.39 0.12 -1.91
N ALA A 125 16.18 1.03 -1.32
CA ALA A 125 15.71 2.32 -0.86
C ALA A 125 15.15 3.19 -2.00
N TYR A 126 15.83 3.26 -3.14
CA TYR A 126 15.31 3.95 -4.33
C TYR A 126 14.03 3.32 -4.84
N LYS A 127 13.94 1.98 -4.88
CA LYS A 127 12.72 1.26 -5.24
C LYS A 127 11.56 1.55 -4.27
N ALA A 128 11.83 1.57 -2.96
CA ALA A 128 10.84 1.86 -1.94
C ALA A 128 10.23 3.26 -2.07
N LEU A 129 11.00 4.23 -2.56
CA LEU A 129 10.51 5.57 -2.91
C LEU A 129 9.90 5.65 -4.32
N GLY A 130 9.99 4.58 -5.11
CA GLY A 130 9.49 4.53 -6.48
C GLY A 130 10.22 5.46 -7.44
N VAL A 131 11.52 5.67 -7.20
CA VAL A 131 12.40 6.52 -8.01
C VAL A 131 13.63 5.73 -8.48
N SER A 132 14.30 6.23 -9.52
CA SER A 132 15.55 5.66 -10.00
C SER A 132 16.75 6.22 -9.23
N ALA A 133 17.90 5.53 -9.29
CA ALA A 133 19.09 5.94 -8.54
C ALA A 133 19.72 7.25 -9.05
N ASP A 134 19.45 7.63 -10.29
CA ASP A 134 19.92 8.87 -10.94
C ASP A 134 18.96 10.07 -10.74
N VAL A 135 17.85 9.88 -9.99
CA VAL A 135 16.91 10.97 -9.68
C VAL A 135 17.63 12.15 -9.00
N ASP A 136 17.26 13.37 -9.35
CA ASP A 136 17.77 14.54 -8.66
C ASP A 136 17.18 14.71 -7.25
N ASP A 137 17.83 15.52 -6.41
CA ASP A 137 17.44 15.68 -5.01
C ASP A 137 16.07 16.37 -4.84
N ARG A 138 15.67 17.19 -5.80
CA ARG A 138 14.38 17.87 -5.80
C ARG A 138 13.25 16.88 -6.06
N GLU A 139 13.39 16.03 -7.06
CA GLU A 139 12.42 14.98 -7.39
C GLU A 139 12.42 13.89 -6.32
N LEU A 140 13.57 13.53 -5.74
CA LEU A 140 13.67 12.64 -4.58
C LEU A 140 12.83 13.17 -3.41
N LYS A 141 13.01 14.43 -3.05
CA LYS A 141 12.26 15.09 -1.97
C LYS A 141 10.76 15.17 -2.28
N LYS A 142 10.40 15.39 -3.55
CA LYS A 142 9.01 15.43 -4.00
C LYS A 142 8.36 14.04 -3.89
N ALA A 143 9.07 12.98 -4.29
CA ALA A 143 8.60 11.59 -4.15
C ALA A 143 8.37 11.23 -2.67
N TYR A 144 9.32 11.54 -1.80
CA TYR A 144 9.20 11.36 -0.35
C TYR A 144 7.95 12.08 0.22
N ARG A 145 7.79 13.38 -0.07
CA ARG A 145 6.64 14.16 0.42
C ARG A 145 5.30 13.62 -0.07
N ARG A 146 5.25 13.17 -1.32
CA ARG A 146 4.04 12.55 -1.90
C ARG A 146 3.69 11.26 -1.14
N LEU A 147 4.65 10.34 -0.99
CA LEU A 147 4.44 9.06 -0.31
C LEU A 147 4.05 9.26 1.16
N MET A 148 4.70 10.19 1.87
CA MET A 148 4.33 10.55 3.24
C MET A 148 2.93 11.12 3.31
N SER A 149 2.53 11.99 2.38
CA SER A 149 1.17 12.54 2.33
C SER A 149 0.10 11.48 2.02
N GLU A 150 0.42 10.48 1.22
CA GLU A 150 -0.47 9.37 0.86
C GLU A 150 -0.67 8.38 2.01
N ASN A 151 0.36 8.16 2.83
CA ASN A 151 0.37 7.19 3.92
C ASN A 151 0.25 7.83 5.32
N HIS A 152 -0.04 9.14 5.42
CA HIS A 152 -0.12 9.80 6.72
C HIS A 152 -1.31 9.30 7.54
N PRO A 153 -1.08 8.76 8.76
CA PRO A 153 -2.13 8.14 9.56
C PRO A 153 -3.29 9.09 9.85
N ASP A 154 -3.01 10.34 10.20
CA ASP A 154 -4.06 11.34 10.50
C ASP A 154 -4.96 11.62 9.29
N LYS A 155 -4.38 11.69 8.08
CA LYS A 155 -5.16 11.90 6.85
C LYS A 155 -6.05 10.70 6.52
N LEU A 156 -5.57 9.50 6.80
CA LEU A 156 -6.33 8.28 6.56
C LEU A 156 -7.43 8.12 7.61
N SER A 157 -7.14 8.37 8.88
CA SER A 157 -8.12 8.38 9.95
C SER A 157 -9.22 9.42 9.72
N ALA A 158 -8.87 10.63 9.31
CA ALA A 158 -9.83 11.70 8.96
C ALA A 158 -10.72 11.33 7.77
N ARG A 159 -10.28 10.40 6.90
CA ARG A 159 -11.07 9.87 5.78
C ARG A 159 -11.93 8.66 6.15
N GLY A 160 -11.94 8.25 7.41
CA GLY A 160 -12.69 7.08 7.89
C GLY A 160 -12.09 5.75 7.43
N VAL A 161 -10.80 5.72 7.15
CA VAL A 161 -10.08 4.48 6.79
C VAL A 161 -9.99 3.58 8.03
N PRO A 162 -10.21 2.26 7.91
CA PRO A 162 -10.09 1.32 9.02
C PRO A 162 -8.75 1.39 9.74
N LYS A 163 -8.74 1.12 11.04
CA LYS A 163 -7.53 1.23 11.88
C LYS A 163 -6.40 0.33 11.36
N GLU A 164 -6.72 -0.89 10.94
CA GLU A 164 -5.74 -1.83 10.40
C GLU A 164 -5.04 -1.26 9.16
N MET A 165 -5.77 -0.52 8.33
CA MET A 165 -5.22 0.17 7.18
C MET A 165 -4.40 1.40 7.59
N VAL A 166 -4.78 2.08 8.67
CA VAL A 166 -3.99 3.18 9.26
C VAL A 166 -2.71 2.64 9.88
N ASP A 167 -2.77 1.49 10.57
CA ASP A 167 -1.60 0.84 11.17
C ASP A 167 -0.61 0.41 10.07
N LEU A 168 -1.10 -0.22 8.99
CA LEU A 168 -0.28 -0.57 7.82
C LEU A 168 0.34 0.66 7.14
N ALA A 169 -0.41 1.74 7.03
CA ALA A 169 0.09 2.99 6.46
C ALA A 169 1.14 3.66 7.37
N THR A 170 0.99 3.51 8.70
CA THR A 170 1.97 3.99 9.67
C THR A 170 3.30 3.24 9.51
N GLU A 171 3.25 1.92 9.42
CA GLU A 171 4.43 1.10 9.16
C GLU A 171 5.11 1.48 7.83
N ARG A 172 4.32 1.65 6.77
CA ARG A 172 4.84 2.13 5.47
C ARG A 172 5.49 3.50 5.57
N SER A 173 4.90 4.43 6.32
CA SER A 173 5.47 5.76 6.52
C SER A 173 6.84 5.68 7.21
N GLN A 174 7.00 4.80 8.18
CA GLN A 174 8.29 4.54 8.83
C GLN A 174 9.32 3.99 7.84
N ASN A 175 8.92 3.01 7.00
CA ASN A 175 9.79 2.41 5.99
C ASN A 175 10.20 3.42 4.91
N ILE A 176 9.27 4.27 4.46
CA ILE A 176 9.53 5.37 3.53
C ILE A 176 10.54 6.37 4.11
N THR A 177 10.39 6.72 5.40
CA THR A 177 11.34 7.62 6.09
C THR A 177 12.73 7.00 6.16
N THR A 178 12.82 5.72 6.54
CA THR A 178 14.10 5.00 6.62
C THR A 178 14.79 4.94 5.25
N ALA A 179 14.06 4.64 4.19
CA ALA A 179 14.60 4.61 2.83
C ALA A 179 15.11 5.99 2.39
N TYR A 180 14.35 7.04 2.69
CA TYR A 180 14.77 8.41 2.37
C TYR A 180 16.02 8.83 3.12
N ASP A 181 16.11 8.53 4.42
CA ASP A 181 17.28 8.87 5.25
C ASP A 181 18.53 8.12 4.77
N LEU A 182 18.41 6.83 4.40
CA LEU A 182 19.51 6.06 3.83
C LEU A 182 20.03 6.69 2.52
N ILE A 183 19.14 7.13 1.64
CA ILE A 183 19.53 7.80 0.40
C ILE A 183 20.19 9.16 0.71
N LYS A 184 19.62 9.95 1.63
CA LYS A 184 20.22 11.23 2.07
C LYS A 184 21.64 11.03 2.57
N GLU A 185 21.84 10.06 3.46
CA GLU A 185 23.15 9.75 4.01
C GLU A 185 24.14 9.36 2.91
N SER A 186 23.73 8.49 2.00
CA SER A 186 24.57 8.03 0.88
C SER A 186 24.97 9.14 -0.08
N ARG A 187 24.12 10.19 -0.21
CA ARG A 187 24.38 11.38 -1.04
C ARG A 187 25.04 12.53 -0.29
N GLY A 188 25.30 12.41 1.02
CA GLY A 188 25.83 13.48 1.85
C GLY A 188 24.88 14.67 2.01
N LEU A 189 23.57 14.47 1.82
CA LEU A 189 22.56 15.53 1.98
C LEU A 189 22.24 15.75 3.47
N ARG A 190 22.20 17.02 3.90
CA ARG A 190 21.82 17.43 5.27
C ARG A 190 20.34 17.74 5.39
#